data_2420c786f7729397e30beb5d7e67fc56
#
_entry.id   2420c786f7729397e30beb5d7e67fc56
#
_cell.length_a   1.000
_cell.length_b   1.000
_cell.length_c   1.000
_cell.angle_alpha   90.00
_cell.angle_beta   90.00
_cell.angle_gamma   90.00
#
_symmetry.space_group_name_H-M   'P 1'
#
loop_
_entity.id
_entity.type
_entity.pdbx_description
1 polymer ?
#
loop_
_entity_poly.entity_id
_entity_poly.type
_entity_poly.pdbx_seq_one_letter_code
_entity_poly.pdbx_strand_id
1 'polypeptide(L)'
;RLSMLYKEIMGDVTDDEPYRLIRGLDNKSLETDLAIQELAKKVREAPETLRIFINNDEPREILSSLDRSVEGTQFLKILDKFLDVYGLRPTGFDALYPSWKEDPSFVILNIRSFIQSSPRDIRTEQETLSEDAEQCQQMVLAKIGDDRDRIAEFQTCLEHARELWPLKEDHAFYIDQGSAACLRILLAEVGRRLSSHGVINDSDDVFYLTLDEALTALKSSTSENLGDL
;
A
#
# COMPACT_ATOMS: atom_id res chain seq x y z
N ARG A 1 -24.21 -12.03 1.47
CA ARG A 1 -25.20 -12.75 0.66
C ARG A 1 -24.56 -13.85 -0.18
N LEU A 2 -23.49 -13.57 -0.95
CA LEU A 2 -22.82 -14.59 -1.79
C LEU A 2 -22.38 -15.81 -0.98
N SER A 3 -21.70 -15.62 0.16
CA SER A 3 -21.23 -16.73 1.00
C SER A 3 -22.38 -17.59 1.53
N MET A 4 -23.51 -16.99 1.89
CA MET A 4 -24.71 -17.73 2.33
C MET A 4 -25.29 -18.56 1.18
N LEU A 5 -25.44 -17.94 0.01
CA LEU A 5 -25.98 -18.59 -1.18
C LEU A 5 -25.09 -19.75 -1.65
N TYR A 6 -23.75 -19.54 -1.60
CA TYR A 6 -22.79 -20.60 -1.89
C TYR A 6 -22.98 -21.83 -0.99
N LYS A 7 -23.09 -21.61 0.33
CA LYS A 7 -23.33 -22.69 1.32
C LYS A 7 -24.67 -23.39 1.11
N GLU A 8 -25.72 -22.65 0.78
CA GLU A 8 -27.03 -23.22 0.47
C GLU A 8 -26.99 -24.14 -0.77
N ILE A 9 -26.18 -23.80 -1.79
CA ILE A 9 -26.06 -24.56 -3.04
C ILE A 9 -25.11 -25.76 -2.87
N MET A 10 -23.92 -25.51 -2.31
CA MET A 10 -22.85 -26.51 -2.24
C MET A 10 -23.00 -27.47 -1.05
N GLY A 11 -23.65 -27.04 0.04
CA GLY A 11 -23.88 -27.86 1.25
C GLY A 11 -22.79 -27.66 2.30
N ASP A 12 -22.27 -28.77 2.83
CA ASP A 12 -21.26 -28.76 3.90
C ASP A 12 -19.88 -28.37 3.34
N VAL A 13 -19.55 -27.07 3.45
CA VAL A 13 -18.32 -26.45 2.95
C VAL A 13 -17.70 -25.57 4.04
N THR A 14 -16.39 -25.34 3.94
CA THR A 14 -15.68 -24.47 4.88
C THR A 14 -16.05 -22.99 4.69
N ASP A 15 -15.77 -22.17 5.69
CA ASP A 15 -16.04 -20.72 5.63
C ASP A 15 -15.23 -20.00 4.56
N ASP A 16 -14.10 -20.54 4.17
CA ASP A 16 -13.17 -19.94 3.19
C ASP A 16 -13.52 -20.27 1.72
N GLU A 17 -14.27 -21.35 1.49
CA GLU A 17 -14.58 -21.78 0.11
C GLU A 17 -15.32 -20.73 -0.74
N PRO A 18 -16.32 -20.00 -0.21
CA PRO A 18 -17.01 -18.97 -0.98
C PRO A 18 -16.08 -17.84 -1.48
N TYR A 19 -14.97 -17.58 -0.76
CA TYR A 19 -14.00 -16.55 -1.15
C TYR A 19 -13.20 -16.91 -2.39
N ARG A 20 -13.16 -18.18 -2.80
CA ARG A 20 -12.56 -18.60 -4.07
C ARG A 20 -13.18 -17.88 -5.26
N LEU A 21 -14.49 -17.61 -5.23
CA LEU A 21 -15.24 -16.93 -6.28
C LEU A 21 -14.82 -15.48 -6.54
N ILE A 22 -14.13 -14.85 -5.58
CA ILE A 22 -13.73 -13.45 -5.61
C ILE A 22 -12.21 -13.28 -5.48
N ARG A 23 -11.43 -14.35 -5.72
CA ARG A 23 -9.96 -14.29 -5.85
C ARG A 23 -9.58 -13.83 -7.26
N GLY A 24 -8.33 -13.40 -7.40
CA GLY A 24 -7.81 -13.01 -8.70
C GLY A 24 -8.31 -11.65 -9.22
N LEU A 25 -8.94 -10.82 -8.38
CA LEU A 25 -9.42 -9.50 -8.75
C LEU A 25 -8.32 -8.45 -8.59
N ASP A 26 -8.21 -7.56 -9.58
CA ASP A 26 -7.29 -6.43 -9.50
C ASP A 26 -7.74 -5.44 -8.42
N ASN A 27 -6.76 -4.89 -7.70
CA ASN A 27 -6.96 -3.86 -6.68
C ASN A 27 -5.67 -3.05 -6.48
N LYS A 28 -5.73 -1.99 -5.69
CA LYS A 28 -4.61 -1.07 -5.48
C LYS A 28 -3.41 -1.70 -4.76
N SER A 29 -3.64 -2.67 -3.88
CA SER A 29 -2.55 -3.42 -3.23
C SER A 29 -1.78 -4.26 -4.23
N LEU A 30 -2.48 -5.02 -5.09
CA LEU A 30 -1.86 -5.80 -6.16
C LEU A 30 -1.10 -4.92 -7.15
N GLU A 31 -1.69 -3.80 -7.58
CA GLU A 31 -1.04 -2.83 -8.47
C GLU A 31 0.28 -2.33 -7.85
N THR A 32 0.29 -2.04 -6.55
CA THR A 32 1.48 -1.61 -5.83
C THR A 32 2.55 -2.71 -5.78
N ASP A 33 2.16 -3.95 -5.49
CA ASP A 33 3.09 -5.10 -5.43
C ASP A 33 3.73 -5.39 -6.79
N LEU A 34 2.95 -5.31 -7.88
CA LEU A 34 3.44 -5.41 -9.25
C LEU A 34 4.43 -4.29 -9.58
N ALA A 35 4.15 -3.07 -9.13
CA ALA A 35 5.05 -1.94 -9.34
C ALA A 35 6.38 -2.12 -8.56
N ILE A 36 6.35 -2.65 -7.33
CA ILE A 36 7.56 -2.99 -6.58
C ILE A 36 8.34 -4.12 -7.26
N GLN A 37 7.65 -5.14 -7.78
CA GLN A 37 8.28 -6.22 -8.54
C GLN A 37 8.99 -5.68 -9.81
N GLU A 38 8.40 -4.72 -10.50
CA GLU A 38 9.03 -4.07 -11.65
C GLU A 38 10.27 -3.24 -11.25
N LEU A 39 10.25 -2.59 -10.07
CA LEU A 39 11.45 -1.94 -9.52
C LEU A 39 12.56 -2.98 -9.26
N ALA A 40 12.23 -4.11 -8.66
CA ALA A 40 13.18 -5.19 -8.41
C ALA A 40 13.79 -5.76 -9.72
N LYS A 41 12.98 -5.84 -10.78
CA LYS A 41 13.46 -6.24 -12.11
C LYS A 41 14.48 -5.23 -12.67
N LYS A 42 14.19 -3.93 -12.56
CA LYS A 42 15.13 -2.87 -12.97
C LYS A 42 16.43 -2.90 -12.18
N VAL A 43 16.38 -3.21 -10.89
CA VAL A 43 17.61 -3.43 -10.09
C VAL A 43 18.41 -4.61 -10.62
N ARG A 44 17.78 -5.73 -11.00
CA ARG A 44 18.47 -6.90 -11.56
C ARG A 44 19.13 -6.61 -12.92
N GLU A 45 18.58 -5.70 -13.70
CA GLU A 45 19.10 -5.27 -15.01
C GLU A 45 20.29 -4.30 -14.88
N ALA A 46 20.54 -3.71 -13.70
CA ALA A 46 21.60 -2.75 -13.41
C ALA A 46 22.66 -3.37 -12.46
N PRO A 47 23.81 -3.85 -12.99
CA PRO A 47 24.76 -4.65 -12.21
C PRO A 47 25.35 -3.95 -11.00
N GLU A 48 25.62 -2.64 -11.06
CA GLU A 48 26.13 -1.88 -9.93
C GLU A 48 25.05 -1.69 -8.85
N THR A 49 23.84 -1.36 -9.27
CA THR A 49 22.68 -1.23 -8.40
C THR A 49 22.36 -2.56 -7.71
N LEU A 50 22.36 -3.68 -8.46
CA LEU A 50 22.15 -5.01 -7.89
C LEU A 50 23.16 -5.35 -6.81
N ARG A 51 24.46 -5.05 -7.07
CA ARG A 51 25.53 -5.27 -6.09
C ARG A 51 25.29 -4.49 -4.79
N ILE A 52 24.79 -3.26 -4.89
CA ILE A 52 24.45 -2.43 -3.72
C ILE A 52 23.37 -3.13 -2.88
N PHE A 53 22.29 -3.63 -3.50
CA PHE A 53 21.21 -4.33 -2.79
C PHE A 53 21.65 -5.67 -2.19
N ILE A 54 22.60 -6.36 -2.79
CA ILE A 54 23.11 -7.65 -2.27
C ILE A 54 24.06 -7.44 -1.10
N ASN A 55 24.91 -6.41 -1.15
CA ASN A 55 26.00 -6.21 -0.18
C ASN A 55 25.59 -5.43 1.06
N ASN A 56 24.40 -4.83 1.07
CA ASN A 56 23.89 -4.04 2.20
C ASN A 56 22.57 -4.62 2.70
N ASP A 57 22.41 -4.68 4.01
CA ASP A 57 21.20 -5.19 4.66
C ASP A 57 20.27 -4.06 5.10
N GLU A 58 20.85 -2.93 5.51
CA GLU A 58 20.11 -1.80 6.03
C GLU A 58 19.62 -0.86 4.91
N PRO A 59 18.32 -0.50 4.87
CA PRO A 59 17.76 0.37 3.84
C PRO A 59 18.49 1.70 3.69
N ARG A 60 18.90 2.32 4.79
CA ARG A 60 19.62 3.60 4.77
C ARG A 60 21.00 3.49 4.13
N GLU A 61 21.69 2.36 4.32
CA GLU A 61 22.97 2.08 3.67
C GLU A 61 22.79 1.85 2.17
N ILE A 62 21.72 1.12 1.79
CA ILE A 62 21.35 0.94 0.38
C ILE A 62 21.12 2.29 -0.28
N LEU A 63 20.24 3.13 0.28
CA LEU A 63 19.92 4.46 -0.25
C LEU A 63 21.15 5.35 -0.38
N SER A 64 22.00 5.41 0.66
CA SER A 64 23.22 6.21 0.63
C SER A 64 24.25 5.71 -0.39
N SER A 65 24.30 4.40 -0.63
CA SER A 65 25.18 3.80 -1.63
C SER A 65 24.67 4.02 -3.06
N LEU A 66 23.35 3.98 -3.26
CA LEU A 66 22.71 4.32 -4.54
C LEU A 66 23.01 5.77 -4.94
N ASP A 67 22.93 6.70 -3.99
CA ASP A 67 23.19 8.13 -4.26
C ASP A 67 24.65 8.40 -4.72
N ARG A 68 25.59 7.52 -4.38
CA ARG A 68 27.01 7.64 -4.74
C ARG A 68 27.39 7.01 -6.07
N SER A 69 26.46 6.34 -6.75
CA SER A 69 26.73 5.67 -8.02
C SER A 69 25.86 6.24 -9.15
N VAL A 70 26.36 6.15 -10.38
CA VAL A 70 25.64 6.66 -11.55
C VAL A 70 24.37 5.83 -11.81
N GLU A 71 24.47 4.50 -11.80
CA GLU A 71 23.31 3.60 -11.96
C GLU A 71 22.34 3.78 -10.80
N GLY A 72 22.84 3.89 -9.57
CA GLY A 72 22.03 4.11 -8.37
C GLY A 72 21.24 5.41 -8.44
N THR A 73 21.87 6.51 -8.84
CA THR A 73 21.18 7.81 -9.04
C THR A 73 20.08 7.72 -10.10
N GLN A 74 20.28 6.94 -11.16
CA GLN A 74 19.22 6.68 -12.16
C GLN A 74 18.06 5.88 -11.56
N PHE A 75 18.39 4.87 -10.76
CA PHE A 75 17.37 4.07 -10.06
C PHE A 75 16.58 4.92 -9.04
N LEU A 76 17.24 5.80 -8.27
CA LEU A 76 16.56 6.72 -7.35
C LEU A 76 15.51 7.58 -8.04
N LYS A 77 15.77 8.06 -9.26
CA LYS A 77 14.75 8.78 -10.05
C LYS A 77 13.55 7.93 -10.44
N ILE A 78 13.75 6.62 -10.62
CA ILE A 78 12.65 5.70 -10.88
C ILE A 78 11.87 5.44 -9.59
N LEU A 79 12.58 5.27 -8.48
CA LEU A 79 11.99 5.13 -7.15
C LEU A 79 11.16 6.37 -6.78
N ASP A 80 11.65 7.58 -7.05
CA ASP A 80 10.91 8.83 -6.80
C ASP A 80 9.57 8.86 -7.55
N LYS A 81 9.57 8.45 -8.83
CA LYS A 81 8.31 8.35 -9.60
C LYS A 81 7.34 7.32 -9.02
N PHE A 82 7.84 6.20 -8.53
CA PHE A 82 7.03 5.23 -7.81
C PHE A 82 6.45 5.84 -6.54
N LEU A 83 7.27 6.53 -5.75
CA LEU A 83 6.85 7.19 -4.51
C LEU A 83 5.87 8.35 -4.76
N ASP A 84 5.93 9.02 -5.91
CA ASP A 84 4.91 10.03 -6.29
C ASP A 84 3.51 9.41 -6.46
N VAL A 85 3.43 8.17 -6.91
CA VAL A 85 2.15 7.47 -7.14
C VAL A 85 1.69 6.71 -5.90
N TYR A 86 2.60 5.99 -5.23
CA TYR A 86 2.27 5.06 -4.16
C TYR A 86 2.79 5.48 -2.79
N GLY A 87 3.55 6.56 -2.70
CA GLY A 87 4.31 6.93 -1.49
C GLY A 87 3.48 7.55 -0.36
N LEU A 88 2.24 8.00 -0.63
CA LEU A 88 1.31 8.46 0.41
C LEU A 88 0.68 7.25 1.14
N ARG A 89 1.53 6.35 1.61
CA ARG A 89 1.16 5.19 2.42
C ARG A 89 2.08 5.12 3.64
N PRO A 90 1.56 5.30 4.85
CA PRO A 90 2.33 5.05 6.06
C PRO A 90 2.52 3.54 6.25
N THR A 91 3.55 3.14 6.99
CA THR A 91 3.76 1.74 7.39
C THR A 91 2.73 1.24 8.40
N GLY A 92 1.95 2.16 9.00
CA GLY A 92 0.84 1.90 9.91
C GLY A 92 -0.41 2.71 9.52
N PHE A 93 -1.47 2.63 10.33
CA PHE A 93 -2.74 3.35 10.12
C PHE A 93 -2.85 4.66 10.91
N ASP A 94 -1.73 5.20 11.40
CA ASP A 94 -1.68 6.40 12.22
C ASP A 94 -0.74 7.44 11.59
N ALA A 95 -1.07 8.72 11.75
CA ALA A 95 -0.25 9.84 11.30
C ALA A 95 1.14 9.92 11.98
N LEU A 96 1.35 9.16 13.06
CA LEU A 96 2.65 9.03 13.72
C LEU A 96 3.68 8.33 12.83
N TYR A 97 3.24 7.40 11.97
CA TYR A 97 4.15 6.65 11.10
C TYR A 97 4.49 7.43 9.82
N PRO A 98 5.77 7.51 9.45
CA PRO A 98 6.18 8.16 8.21
C PRO A 98 5.57 7.45 7.01
N SER A 99 5.20 8.24 6.01
CA SER A 99 4.82 7.72 4.71
C SER A 99 6.03 7.14 3.97
N TRP A 100 5.81 6.26 3.00
CA TRP A 100 6.92 5.74 2.18
C TRP A 100 7.65 6.84 1.40
N LYS A 101 6.98 7.97 1.17
CA LYS A 101 7.61 9.14 0.54
C LYS A 101 8.59 9.85 1.47
N GLU A 102 8.33 9.85 2.79
CA GLU A 102 9.23 10.39 3.82
C GLU A 102 10.34 9.40 4.18
N ASP A 103 9.99 8.11 4.29
CA ASP A 103 10.95 7.03 4.57
C ASP A 103 10.68 5.83 3.65
N PRO A 104 11.42 5.68 2.55
CA PRO A 104 11.23 4.60 1.60
C PRO A 104 11.81 3.25 2.06
N SER A 105 12.26 3.13 3.31
CA SER A 105 12.89 1.92 3.85
C SER A 105 12.05 0.66 3.64
N PHE A 106 10.73 0.75 3.82
CA PHE A 106 9.83 -0.37 3.58
C PHE A 106 9.85 -0.82 2.11
N VAL A 107 9.83 0.12 1.17
CA VAL A 107 9.88 -0.18 -0.27
C VAL A 107 11.23 -0.81 -0.63
N ILE A 108 12.34 -0.29 -0.11
CA ILE A 108 13.69 -0.83 -0.33
C ILE A 108 13.79 -2.28 0.17
N LEU A 109 13.26 -2.58 1.37
CA LEU A 109 13.24 -3.95 1.91
C LEU A 109 12.40 -4.90 1.05
N ASN A 110 11.26 -4.45 0.53
CA ASN A 110 10.45 -5.26 -0.37
C ASN A 110 11.16 -5.53 -1.71
N ILE A 111 11.77 -4.52 -2.32
CA ILE A 111 12.59 -4.69 -3.53
C ILE A 111 13.69 -5.72 -3.26
N ARG A 112 14.40 -5.60 -2.12
CA ARG A 112 15.45 -6.55 -1.73
C ARG A 112 14.90 -7.95 -1.54
N SER A 113 13.75 -8.10 -0.91
CA SER A 113 13.07 -9.39 -0.75
C SER A 113 12.77 -10.03 -2.12
N PHE A 114 12.25 -9.27 -3.07
CA PHE A 114 12.02 -9.76 -4.44
C PHE A 114 13.32 -10.16 -5.15
N ILE A 115 14.44 -9.47 -4.89
CA ILE A 115 15.74 -9.79 -5.48
C ILE A 115 16.27 -11.11 -4.92
N GLN A 116 16.12 -11.35 -3.63
CA GLN A 116 16.67 -12.52 -2.92
C GLN A 116 15.80 -13.76 -3.02
N SER A 117 14.50 -13.61 -3.19
CA SER A 117 13.58 -14.73 -3.35
C SER A 117 13.70 -15.36 -4.74
N SER A 118 13.30 -16.64 -4.86
CA SER A 118 13.09 -17.27 -6.16
C SER A 118 12.17 -16.40 -7.02
N PRO A 119 12.35 -16.39 -8.35
CA PRO A 119 11.51 -15.62 -9.24
C PRO A 119 10.03 -15.94 -9.00
N ARG A 120 9.35 -15.07 -8.27
CA ARG A 120 7.90 -15.11 -8.05
C ARG A 120 7.30 -14.20 -9.09
N ASP A 121 6.36 -14.69 -9.87
CA ASP A 121 5.59 -13.89 -10.81
C ASP A 121 4.20 -13.66 -10.24
N ILE A 122 4.02 -12.47 -9.64
CA ILE A 122 2.74 -12.08 -9.03
C ILE A 122 1.61 -12.12 -10.08
N ARG A 123 1.90 -11.76 -11.35
CA ARG A 123 0.88 -11.79 -12.42
C ARG A 123 0.43 -13.21 -12.71
N THR A 124 1.35 -14.15 -12.86
CA THR A 124 1.03 -15.58 -13.08
C THR A 124 0.25 -16.16 -11.89
N GLU A 125 0.62 -15.80 -10.65
CA GLU A 125 -0.14 -16.22 -9.46
C GLU A 125 -1.56 -15.66 -9.48
N GLN A 126 -1.73 -14.40 -9.86
CA GLN A 126 -3.04 -13.75 -9.98
C GLN A 126 -3.91 -14.41 -11.06
N GLU A 127 -3.34 -14.73 -12.21
CA GLU A 127 -3.99 -15.45 -13.30
C GLU A 127 -4.47 -16.84 -12.82
N THR A 128 -3.63 -17.57 -12.09
CA THR A 128 -4.00 -18.87 -11.51
C THR A 128 -5.17 -18.75 -10.52
N LEU A 129 -5.18 -17.71 -9.68
CA LEU A 129 -6.29 -17.45 -8.76
C LEU A 129 -7.59 -17.08 -9.50
N SER A 130 -7.49 -16.35 -10.60
CA SER A 130 -8.61 -16.00 -11.47
C SER A 130 -9.20 -17.25 -12.14
N GLU A 131 -8.36 -18.13 -12.66
CA GLU A 131 -8.75 -19.41 -13.24
C GLU A 131 -9.45 -20.32 -12.21
N ASP A 132 -8.91 -20.38 -10.96
CA ASP A 132 -9.56 -21.12 -9.86
C ASP A 132 -10.95 -20.54 -9.53
N ALA A 133 -11.10 -19.22 -9.54
CA ALA A 133 -12.38 -18.56 -9.32
C ALA A 133 -13.40 -18.90 -10.43
N GLU A 134 -12.98 -18.94 -11.69
CA GLU A 134 -13.83 -19.34 -12.83
C GLU A 134 -14.25 -20.82 -12.72
N GLN A 135 -13.31 -21.72 -12.38
CA GLN A 135 -13.61 -23.12 -12.17
C GLN A 135 -14.62 -23.32 -11.01
N CYS A 136 -14.41 -22.58 -9.90
CA CYS A 136 -15.34 -22.59 -8.77
C CYS A 136 -16.75 -22.13 -9.18
N GLN A 137 -16.86 -21.08 -9.99
CA GLN A 137 -18.11 -20.58 -10.52
C GLN A 137 -18.82 -21.66 -11.38
N GLN A 138 -18.08 -22.36 -12.25
CA GLN A 138 -18.64 -23.43 -13.08
C GLN A 138 -19.14 -24.60 -12.24
N MET A 139 -18.44 -24.96 -11.15
CA MET A 139 -18.91 -26.00 -10.23
C MET A 139 -20.23 -25.62 -9.56
N VAL A 140 -20.39 -24.37 -9.14
CA VAL A 140 -21.64 -23.88 -8.52
C VAL A 140 -22.78 -23.93 -9.54
N LEU A 141 -22.55 -23.44 -10.76
CA LEU A 141 -23.57 -23.46 -11.83
C LEU A 141 -23.98 -24.88 -12.19
N ALA A 142 -23.04 -25.81 -12.29
CA ALA A 142 -23.34 -27.23 -12.52
C ALA A 142 -24.17 -27.86 -11.38
N LYS A 143 -23.94 -27.43 -10.13
CA LYS A 143 -24.70 -27.89 -8.97
C LYS A 143 -26.13 -27.34 -8.94
N ILE A 144 -26.34 -26.10 -9.41
CA ILE A 144 -27.67 -25.49 -9.56
C ILE A 144 -28.49 -26.22 -10.64
N GLY A 145 -27.84 -26.66 -11.74
CA GLY A 145 -28.51 -27.34 -12.87
C GLY A 145 -29.30 -26.34 -13.72
N ASP A 146 -30.55 -26.70 -14.07
CA ASP A 146 -31.39 -25.93 -15.01
C ASP A 146 -32.30 -24.89 -14.34
N ASP A 147 -32.17 -24.65 -13.03
CA ASP A 147 -32.96 -23.67 -12.28
C ASP A 147 -32.54 -22.23 -12.66
N ARG A 148 -33.28 -21.64 -13.61
CA ARG A 148 -32.99 -20.32 -14.15
C ARG A 148 -33.03 -19.20 -13.12
N ASP A 149 -33.96 -19.26 -12.17
CA ASP A 149 -34.12 -18.23 -11.15
C ASP A 149 -32.93 -18.29 -10.17
N ARG A 150 -32.51 -19.50 -9.81
CA ARG A 150 -31.35 -19.71 -8.94
C ARG A 150 -30.04 -19.32 -9.62
N ILE A 151 -29.88 -19.59 -10.91
CA ILE A 151 -28.74 -19.15 -11.72
C ILE A 151 -28.68 -17.63 -11.72
N ALA A 152 -29.79 -16.94 -12.01
CA ALA A 152 -29.83 -15.47 -12.05
C ALA A 152 -29.51 -14.85 -10.67
N GLU A 153 -30.05 -15.41 -9.58
CA GLU A 153 -29.73 -14.96 -8.22
C GLU A 153 -28.23 -15.10 -7.93
N PHE A 154 -27.63 -16.25 -8.23
CA PHE A 154 -26.23 -16.51 -8.01
C PHE A 154 -25.33 -15.57 -8.81
N GLN A 155 -25.60 -15.42 -10.11
CA GLN A 155 -24.83 -14.54 -10.99
C GLN A 155 -24.88 -13.09 -10.52
N THR A 156 -26.06 -12.58 -10.16
CA THR A 156 -26.22 -11.22 -9.62
C THR A 156 -25.45 -11.03 -8.31
N CYS A 157 -25.51 -12.00 -7.39
CA CYS A 157 -24.76 -11.93 -6.13
C CYS A 157 -23.24 -11.97 -6.37
N LEU A 158 -22.78 -12.79 -7.33
CA LEU A 158 -21.38 -12.90 -7.69
C LEU A 158 -20.86 -11.61 -8.33
N GLU A 159 -21.59 -11.03 -9.27
CA GLU A 159 -21.26 -9.77 -9.94
C GLU A 159 -21.09 -8.65 -8.92
N HIS A 160 -22.08 -8.43 -8.06
CA HIS A 160 -21.98 -7.44 -6.99
C HIS A 160 -20.80 -7.70 -6.04
N ALA A 161 -20.52 -8.96 -5.71
CA ALA A 161 -19.39 -9.28 -4.82
C ALA A 161 -18.04 -8.97 -5.51
N ARG A 162 -17.90 -9.25 -6.81
CA ARG A 162 -16.71 -8.94 -7.60
C ARG A 162 -16.50 -7.44 -7.78
N GLU A 163 -17.57 -6.66 -7.91
CA GLU A 163 -17.49 -5.20 -7.98
C GLU A 163 -17.10 -4.57 -6.63
N LEU A 164 -17.65 -5.10 -5.52
CA LEU A 164 -17.47 -4.49 -4.20
C LEU A 164 -16.18 -4.94 -3.50
N TRP A 165 -15.65 -6.13 -3.80
CA TRP A 165 -14.49 -6.68 -3.11
C TRP A 165 -13.22 -5.85 -3.28
N PRO A 166 -12.84 -5.38 -4.48
CA PRO A 166 -11.68 -4.52 -4.67
C PRO A 166 -11.79 -3.20 -3.91
N LEU A 167 -13.01 -2.67 -3.72
CA LEU A 167 -13.24 -1.39 -3.03
C LEU A 167 -12.73 -1.39 -1.59
N LYS A 168 -12.66 -2.54 -0.92
CA LYS A 168 -12.09 -2.65 0.42
C LYS A 168 -10.60 -2.28 0.44
N GLU A 169 -9.83 -2.81 -0.51
CA GLU A 169 -8.40 -2.54 -0.64
C GLU A 169 -8.16 -1.12 -1.14
N ASP A 170 -8.96 -0.66 -2.10
CA ASP A 170 -8.90 0.70 -2.62
C ASP A 170 -9.27 1.73 -1.55
N HIS A 171 -10.28 1.44 -0.72
CA HIS A 171 -10.62 2.27 0.43
C HIS A 171 -9.44 2.39 1.41
N ALA A 172 -8.82 1.26 1.77
CA ALA A 172 -7.66 1.27 2.65
C ALA A 172 -6.51 2.10 2.08
N PHE A 173 -6.28 2.02 0.76
CA PHE A 173 -5.24 2.80 0.08
C PHE A 173 -5.54 4.29 0.05
N TYR A 174 -6.71 4.68 -0.49
CA TYR A 174 -7.04 6.10 -0.74
C TYR A 174 -7.53 6.84 0.49
N ILE A 175 -8.33 6.18 1.34
CA ILE A 175 -8.98 6.82 2.47
C ILE A 175 -8.18 6.61 3.75
N ASP A 176 -7.98 5.37 4.20
CA ASP A 176 -7.36 5.13 5.51
C ASP A 176 -5.89 5.57 5.52
N GLN A 177 -5.07 5.06 4.60
CA GLN A 177 -3.65 5.37 4.51
C GLN A 177 -3.39 6.77 3.94
N GLY A 178 -4.12 7.15 2.89
CA GLY A 178 -3.98 8.45 2.25
C GLY A 178 -4.33 9.61 3.17
N SER A 179 -5.43 9.51 3.95
CA SER A 179 -5.80 10.56 4.91
C SER A 179 -4.81 10.66 6.07
N ALA A 180 -4.34 9.52 6.60
CA ALA A 180 -3.31 9.51 7.65
C ALA A 180 -2.00 10.17 7.17
N ALA A 181 -1.56 9.87 5.94
CA ALA A 181 -0.38 10.50 5.35
C ALA A 181 -0.58 12.01 5.13
N CYS A 182 -1.74 12.46 4.65
CA CYS A 182 -2.04 13.88 4.49
C CYS A 182 -2.05 14.61 5.84
N LEU A 183 -2.66 14.01 6.87
CA LEU A 183 -2.63 14.56 8.23
C LEU A 183 -1.21 14.67 8.75
N ARG A 184 -0.38 13.63 8.55
CA ARG A 184 1.03 13.66 8.93
C ARG A 184 1.80 14.80 8.29
N ILE A 185 1.63 15.02 6.98
CA ILE A 185 2.29 16.12 6.25
C ILE A 185 1.95 17.48 6.89
N LEU A 186 0.68 17.70 7.24
CA LEU A 186 0.26 18.93 7.90
C LEU A 186 0.87 19.07 9.30
N LEU A 187 0.83 18.00 10.10
CA LEU A 187 1.40 18.01 11.46
C LEU A 187 2.93 18.16 11.44
N ALA A 188 3.62 17.50 10.52
CA ALA A 188 5.06 17.65 10.35
C ALA A 188 5.46 19.10 10.00
N GLU A 189 4.68 19.79 9.15
CA GLU A 189 4.91 21.22 8.85
C GLU A 189 4.66 22.09 10.08
N VAL A 190 3.62 21.80 10.88
CA VAL A 190 3.40 22.45 12.18
C VAL A 190 4.60 22.24 13.11
N GLY A 191 5.05 21.00 13.26
CA GLY A 191 6.21 20.64 14.06
C GLY A 191 7.48 21.38 13.63
N ARG A 192 7.74 21.42 12.33
CA ARG A 192 8.88 22.17 11.75
C ARG A 192 8.83 23.66 12.15
N ARG A 193 7.67 24.29 12.09
CA ARG A 193 7.50 25.70 12.49
C ARG A 193 7.70 25.87 13.98
N LEU A 194 7.09 25.04 14.81
CA LEU A 194 7.25 25.12 16.28
C LEU A 194 8.70 24.90 16.70
N SER A 195 9.39 23.93 16.09
CA SER A 195 10.80 23.68 16.34
C SER A 195 11.68 24.87 15.91
N SER A 196 11.41 25.46 14.74
CA SER A 196 12.16 26.64 14.29
C SER A 196 12.00 27.88 15.17
N HIS A 197 10.90 27.96 15.95
CA HIS A 197 10.67 29.01 16.95
C HIS A 197 11.09 28.60 18.36
N GLY A 198 11.70 27.41 18.54
CA GLY A 198 12.19 26.93 19.85
C GLY A 198 11.07 26.53 20.83
N VAL A 199 9.85 26.32 20.35
CA VAL A 199 8.69 25.90 21.18
C VAL A 199 8.78 24.41 21.52
N ILE A 200 9.26 23.59 20.59
CA ILE A 200 9.56 22.17 20.76
C ILE A 200 11.00 21.91 20.33
N ASN A 201 11.61 20.84 20.83
CA ASN A 201 13.02 20.52 20.54
C ASN A 201 13.18 19.85 19.17
N ASP A 202 12.30 18.90 18.85
CA ASP A 202 12.27 18.17 17.59
C ASP A 202 10.94 18.42 16.86
N SER A 203 10.96 18.44 15.54
CA SER A 203 9.73 18.60 14.74
C SER A 203 8.72 17.49 15.02
N ASP A 204 9.17 16.26 15.30
CA ASP A 204 8.30 15.13 15.58
C ASP A 204 7.68 15.17 16.98
N ASP A 205 8.16 16.07 17.89
CA ASP A 205 7.51 16.32 19.18
C ASP A 205 6.05 16.82 19.02
N VAL A 206 5.70 17.35 17.85
CA VAL A 206 4.33 17.76 17.53
C VAL A 206 3.30 16.64 17.67
N PHE A 207 3.68 15.39 17.44
CA PHE A 207 2.81 14.23 17.56
C PHE A 207 2.44 13.87 19.02
N TYR A 208 3.11 14.47 19.99
CA TYR A 208 2.81 14.32 21.43
C TYR A 208 1.97 15.50 21.98
N LEU A 209 1.68 16.51 21.15
CA LEU A 209 0.83 17.63 21.52
C LEU A 209 -0.65 17.34 21.23
N THR A 210 -1.51 17.88 22.06
CA THR A 210 -2.92 17.99 21.69
C THR A 210 -3.11 19.08 20.61
N LEU A 211 -4.21 19.00 19.87
CA LEU A 211 -4.53 20.01 18.85
C LEU A 211 -4.55 21.44 19.44
N ASP A 212 -5.12 21.60 20.63
CA ASP A 212 -5.22 22.90 21.30
C ASP A 212 -3.85 23.45 21.70
N GLU A 213 -2.94 22.60 22.17
CA GLU A 213 -1.56 22.99 22.50
C GLU A 213 -0.82 23.42 21.23
N ALA A 214 -0.89 22.63 20.16
CA ALA A 214 -0.25 22.96 18.87
C ALA A 214 -0.79 24.27 18.28
N LEU A 215 -2.11 24.49 18.29
CA LEU A 215 -2.73 25.73 17.80
C LEU A 215 -2.38 26.94 18.65
N THR A 216 -2.31 26.78 19.98
CA THR A 216 -1.93 27.86 20.90
C THR A 216 -0.47 28.24 20.69
N ALA A 217 0.41 27.26 20.59
CA ALA A 217 1.82 27.46 20.33
C ALA A 217 2.08 28.17 18.99
N LEU A 218 1.39 27.78 17.93
CA LEU A 218 1.48 28.43 16.61
C LEU A 218 1.03 29.90 16.67
N LYS A 219 -0.06 30.21 17.35
CA LYS A 219 -0.55 31.60 17.50
C LYS A 219 0.43 32.45 18.27
N SER A 220 1.01 31.94 19.33
CA SER A 220 2.01 32.67 20.15
C SER A 220 3.27 32.96 19.35
N SER A 221 3.81 31.96 18.62
CA SER A 221 5.01 32.12 17.81
C SER A 221 4.83 33.08 16.61
N THR A 222 3.59 33.24 16.12
CA THR A 222 3.29 34.19 15.03
C THR A 222 3.11 35.63 15.55
N SER A 223 2.65 35.80 16.79
CA SER A 223 2.40 37.10 17.39
C SER A 223 3.68 37.82 17.78
N GLU A 224 4.76 37.10 18.15
CA GLU A 224 6.06 37.69 18.44
C GLU A 224 6.74 38.31 17.21
N ASN A 225 6.49 37.77 16.03
CA ASN A 225 7.03 38.30 14.75
C ASN A 225 6.25 39.51 14.18
N LEU A 226 5.07 39.82 14.68
CA LEU A 226 4.27 40.98 14.25
C LEU A 226 4.48 42.23 15.15
N GLY A 227 5.20 42.08 16.27
CA GLY A 227 5.52 43.17 17.18
C GLY A 227 6.79 43.95 16.83
N ASP A 228 7.62 43.44 15.91
CA ASP A 228 8.91 44.03 15.48
C ASP A 228 8.86 44.69 14.08
N LEU A 229 7.67 44.91 13.52
CA LEU A 229 7.40 45.66 12.30
C LEU A 229 6.61 46.92 12.63
#